data_d4150ef0086647128b610bfe591f355a
#
_entry.id   d4150ef0086647128b610bfe591f355a
#
_cell.length_a   1.000
_cell.length_b   1.000
_cell.length_c   1.000
_cell.angle_alpha   90.00
_cell.angle_beta   90.00
_cell.angle_gamma   90.00
#
_symmetry.space_group_name_H-M   'P 1'
#
loop_
_entity.id
_entity.type
_entity.pdbx_description
1 polymer ?
#
loop_
_entity_poly.entity_id
_entity_poly.type
_entity_poly.pdbx_seq_one_letter_code
_entity_poly.pdbx_strand_id
1 'polypeptide(L)'
;VTIILFIFFIVGIIMPVIILILESCMLKEGTYSLSNFTLYYWIGEGDPNIMEGVPGIFKNETFMMSLVNSLKLTLVNGVFGTIFGQMLGYICAKGRGKLHGKLVEQLVFIPYLIPSVAFGGIYLSMFSQPQQIFGVTLVPALYGTFALLTLVSVVKHLPFAARAGTSNMLQISGELEEAATIEGAGFFKRFVKIVFPLSKGGFISGFMLIFVSIMKELDLIILIMTPKTSTLPYLAFQYQN
;
A
#
# COMPACT_ATOMS: atom_id res chain seq x y z
N VAL A 1 13.63 7.28 -31.77
CA VAL A 1 13.09 7.44 -30.39
C VAL A 1 12.59 6.10 -29.86
N THR A 2 11.72 5.36 -30.59
CA THR A 2 11.13 4.09 -30.14
C THR A 2 12.16 3.02 -29.79
N ILE A 3 13.20 2.85 -30.63
CA ILE A 3 14.27 1.87 -30.40
C ILE A 3 15.06 2.22 -29.13
N ILE A 4 15.36 3.49 -28.91
CA ILE A 4 16.09 3.95 -27.71
C ILE A 4 15.27 3.69 -26.44
N LEU A 5 13.97 4.00 -26.48
CA LEU A 5 13.06 3.73 -25.36
C LEU A 5 12.94 2.23 -25.08
N PHE A 6 12.91 1.39 -26.12
CA PHE A 6 12.83 -0.05 -25.99
C PHE A 6 14.11 -0.63 -25.39
N ILE A 7 15.30 -0.16 -25.81
CA ILE A 7 16.58 -0.54 -25.19
C ILE A 7 16.62 -0.12 -23.74
N PHE A 8 16.21 1.12 -23.43
CA PHE A 8 16.15 1.60 -22.04
C PHE A 8 15.23 0.75 -21.17
N PHE A 9 14.08 0.34 -21.70
CA PHE A 9 13.14 -0.55 -21.00
C PHE A 9 13.75 -1.93 -20.73
N ILE A 10 14.39 -2.53 -21.73
CA ILE A 10 15.05 -3.85 -21.58
C ILE A 10 16.18 -3.77 -20.56
N VAL A 11 17.08 -2.81 -20.69
CA VAL A 11 18.27 -2.70 -19.83
C VAL A 11 17.92 -2.21 -18.43
N GLY A 12 16.96 -1.26 -18.32
CA GLY A 12 16.60 -0.64 -17.04
C GLY A 12 15.58 -1.43 -16.23
N ILE A 13 14.77 -2.27 -16.86
CA ILE A 13 13.69 -2.99 -16.16
C ILE A 13 13.82 -4.50 -16.31
N ILE A 14 13.87 -5.01 -17.55
CA ILE A 14 13.83 -6.46 -17.78
C ILE A 14 15.13 -7.13 -17.32
N MET A 15 16.27 -6.59 -17.68
CA MET A 15 17.58 -7.16 -17.35
C MET A 15 17.80 -7.28 -15.82
N PRO A 16 17.60 -6.26 -15.00
CA PRO A 16 17.69 -6.39 -13.54
C PRO A 16 16.77 -7.46 -12.96
N VAL A 17 15.53 -7.57 -13.45
CA VAL A 17 14.58 -8.60 -13.00
C VAL A 17 15.09 -10.00 -13.34
N ILE A 18 15.60 -10.21 -14.55
CA ILE A 18 16.17 -11.50 -14.94
C ILE A 18 17.39 -11.84 -14.08
N ILE A 19 18.28 -10.88 -13.83
CA ILE A 19 19.45 -11.08 -12.97
C ILE A 19 19.02 -11.48 -11.56
N LEU A 20 18.08 -10.78 -10.95
CA LEU A 20 17.56 -11.11 -9.62
C LEU A 20 16.95 -12.53 -9.57
N ILE A 21 16.21 -12.94 -10.60
CA ILE A 21 15.66 -14.30 -10.69
C ILE A 21 16.80 -15.34 -10.79
N LEU A 22 17.81 -15.09 -11.59
CA LEU A 22 18.95 -16.00 -11.72
C LEU A 22 19.75 -16.08 -10.41
N GLU A 23 20.04 -14.96 -9.77
CA GLU A 23 20.76 -14.91 -8.50
C GLU A 23 19.99 -15.56 -7.36
N SER A 24 18.68 -15.47 -7.35
CA SER A 24 17.85 -16.19 -6.37
C SER A 24 17.94 -17.72 -6.49
N CYS A 25 18.46 -18.21 -7.61
CA CYS A 25 18.73 -19.63 -7.89
C CYS A 25 20.22 -19.98 -7.83
N MET A 26 21.06 -19.20 -7.13
CA MET A 26 22.49 -19.45 -6.99
C MET A 26 22.90 -19.54 -5.53
N LEU A 27 23.80 -20.46 -5.17
CA LEU A 27 24.38 -20.53 -3.82
C LEU A 27 25.31 -19.36 -3.53
N LYS A 28 26.08 -18.91 -4.52
CA LYS A 28 26.99 -17.76 -4.42
C LYS A 28 26.62 -16.75 -5.48
N GLU A 29 26.33 -15.55 -5.04
CA GLU A 29 26.00 -14.42 -5.91
C GLU A 29 27.14 -14.13 -6.90
N GLY A 30 26.79 -13.74 -8.12
CA GLY A 30 27.74 -13.36 -9.16
C GLY A 30 28.57 -14.51 -9.78
N THR A 31 28.38 -15.76 -9.36
CA THR A 31 29.11 -16.91 -9.91
C THR A 31 28.23 -17.70 -10.86
N TYR A 32 28.24 -17.35 -12.14
CA TYR A 32 27.45 -17.97 -13.19
C TYR A 32 28.07 -19.29 -13.69
N SER A 33 28.01 -20.37 -12.88
CA SER A 33 28.40 -21.70 -13.26
C SER A 33 27.27 -22.70 -13.01
N LEU A 34 27.16 -23.71 -13.83
CA LEU A 34 26.09 -24.73 -13.72
C LEU A 34 26.09 -25.43 -12.35
N SER A 35 27.26 -25.60 -11.73
CA SER A 35 27.39 -26.19 -10.40
C SER A 35 26.91 -25.28 -9.25
N ASN A 36 26.70 -23.99 -9.51
CA ASN A 36 26.26 -23.01 -8.52
C ASN A 36 24.77 -22.84 -8.54
N PHE A 37 24.06 -23.32 -9.55
CA PHE A 37 22.60 -23.22 -9.62
C PHE A 37 21.92 -24.19 -8.67
N THR A 38 20.98 -23.68 -7.86
CA THR A 38 20.22 -24.43 -6.88
C THR A 38 18.86 -23.77 -6.62
N LEU A 39 17.90 -24.55 -6.15
CA LEU A 39 16.63 -24.04 -5.61
C LEU A 39 16.64 -24.04 -4.07
N TYR A 40 17.83 -24.09 -3.44
CA TYR A 40 17.95 -24.16 -1.99
C TYR A 40 17.19 -23.02 -1.28
N TYR A 41 17.38 -21.79 -1.73
CA TYR A 41 16.70 -20.62 -1.12
C TYR A 41 15.18 -20.61 -1.29
N TRP A 42 14.66 -21.44 -2.19
CA TRP A 42 13.22 -21.59 -2.38
C TRP A 42 12.62 -22.73 -1.56
N ILE A 43 13.25 -23.91 -1.56
CA ILE A 43 12.68 -25.16 -1.03
C ILE A 43 13.61 -25.95 -0.09
N GLY A 44 14.82 -25.45 0.20
CA GLY A 44 15.80 -26.12 1.06
C GLY A 44 15.27 -26.35 2.49
N GLU A 45 15.82 -27.38 3.17
CA GLU A 45 15.37 -27.76 4.52
C GLU A 45 16.13 -27.07 5.66
N GLY A 46 17.13 -26.27 5.32
CA GLY A 46 18.02 -25.65 6.30
C GLY A 46 19.31 -26.44 6.45
N ASP A 47 20.40 -25.98 5.85
CA ASP A 47 21.75 -26.52 6.01
C ASP A 47 22.55 -25.53 6.86
N PRO A 48 23.15 -25.97 8.01
CA PRO A 48 23.95 -25.07 8.84
C PRO A 48 25.10 -24.35 8.12
N ASN A 49 25.57 -24.89 6.98
CA ASN A 49 26.61 -24.29 6.16
C ASN A 49 26.07 -23.23 5.17
N ILE A 50 24.76 -23.09 5.05
CA ILE A 50 24.09 -22.16 4.14
C ILE A 50 23.15 -21.28 4.96
N MET A 51 23.42 -19.96 5.02
CA MET A 51 22.63 -18.99 5.79
C MET A 51 22.28 -19.45 7.22
N GLU A 52 23.28 -19.99 7.95
CA GLU A 52 23.11 -20.42 9.34
C GLU A 52 21.93 -21.40 9.57
N GLY A 53 21.58 -22.18 8.56
CA GLY A 53 20.50 -23.17 8.65
C GLY A 53 19.10 -22.60 8.39
N VAL A 54 18.98 -21.39 7.88
CA VAL A 54 17.66 -20.82 7.51
C VAL A 54 17.07 -21.63 6.34
N PRO A 55 15.84 -22.18 6.50
CA PRO A 55 15.20 -22.93 5.42
C PRO A 55 14.78 -22.02 4.27
N GLY A 56 14.58 -22.64 3.09
CA GLY A 56 14.06 -21.95 1.92
C GLY A 56 12.71 -21.25 2.19
N ILE A 57 12.43 -20.20 1.44
CA ILE A 57 11.29 -19.28 1.70
C ILE A 57 9.94 -20.01 1.83
N PHE A 58 9.70 -21.09 1.07
CA PHE A 58 8.45 -21.85 1.18
C PHE A 58 8.35 -22.74 2.42
N LYS A 59 9.44 -22.95 3.13
CA LYS A 59 9.49 -23.70 4.39
C LYS A 59 9.74 -22.80 5.61
N ASN A 60 10.02 -21.51 5.38
CA ASN A 60 10.29 -20.54 6.42
C ASN A 60 8.98 -19.95 6.96
N GLU A 61 8.64 -20.30 8.21
CA GLU A 61 7.41 -19.82 8.87
C GLU A 61 7.38 -18.29 8.99
N THR A 62 8.53 -17.66 9.28
CA THR A 62 8.63 -16.20 9.39
C THR A 62 8.36 -15.52 8.05
N PHE A 63 8.87 -16.10 6.96
CA PHE A 63 8.58 -15.60 5.61
C PHE A 63 7.08 -15.74 5.29
N MET A 64 6.49 -16.91 5.53
CA MET A 64 5.08 -17.15 5.26
C MET A 64 4.16 -16.25 6.09
N MET A 65 4.49 -16.03 7.36
CA MET A 65 3.77 -15.09 8.21
C MET A 65 3.87 -13.66 7.67
N SER A 66 5.07 -13.21 7.29
CA SER A 66 5.32 -11.87 6.74
C SER A 66 4.63 -11.66 5.40
N LEU A 67 4.58 -12.69 4.55
CA LEU A 67 3.83 -12.69 3.28
C LEU A 67 2.33 -12.50 3.54
N VAL A 68 1.76 -13.30 4.43
CA VAL A 68 0.34 -13.23 4.78
C VAL A 68 0.00 -11.88 5.41
N ASN A 69 0.85 -11.35 6.29
CA ASN A 69 0.66 -10.02 6.88
C ASN A 69 0.71 -8.91 5.82
N SER A 70 1.68 -8.96 4.89
CA SER A 70 1.77 -8.00 3.79
C SER A 70 0.54 -8.04 2.89
N LEU A 71 0.10 -9.25 2.50
CA LEU A 71 -1.11 -9.41 1.69
C LEU A 71 -2.37 -8.92 2.41
N LYS A 72 -2.53 -9.26 3.68
CA LYS A 72 -3.66 -8.76 4.50
C LYS A 72 -3.63 -7.23 4.59
N LEU A 73 -2.46 -6.65 4.88
CA LEU A 73 -2.31 -5.21 5.02
C LEU A 73 -2.66 -4.51 3.70
N THR A 74 -2.10 -4.96 2.59
CA THR A 74 -2.32 -4.35 1.27
C THR A 74 -3.76 -4.51 0.78
N LEU A 75 -4.38 -5.69 0.98
CA LEU A 75 -5.77 -5.93 0.58
C LEU A 75 -6.73 -5.08 1.40
N VAL A 76 -6.61 -5.09 2.72
CA VAL A 76 -7.47 -4.30 3.61
C VAL A 76 -7.35 -2.81 3.30
N ASN A 77 -6.12 -2.31 3.23
CA ASN A 77 -5.87 -0.90 2.92
C ASN A 77 -6.25 -0.54 1.48
N GLY A 78 -6.03 -1.44 0.52
CA GLY A 78 -6.43 -1.27 -0.87
C GLY A 78 -7.94 -1.06 -0.99
N VAL A 79 -8.73 -1.88 -0.31
CA VAL A 79 -10.20 -1.77 -0.33
C VAL A 79 -10.66 -0.51 0.39
N PHE A 80 -10.33 -0.38 1.69
CA PHE A 80 -10.80 0.77 2.49
C PHE A 80 -10.24 2.10 1.97
N GLY A 81 -8.94 2.17 1.69
CA GLY A 81 -8.31 3.37 1.18
C GLY A 81 -8.89 3.82 -0.16
N THR A 82 -9.24 2.86 -1.04
CA THR A 82 -9.88 3.22 -2.32
C THR A 82 -11.31 3.68 -2.15
N ILE A 83 -12.10 3.05 -1.27
CA ILE A 83 -13.46 3.51 -0.97
C ILE A 83 -13.44 4.95 -0.44
N PHE A 84 -12.63 5.22 0.59
CA PHE A 84 -12.48 6.57 1.14
C PHE A 84 -11.89 7.55 0.11
N GLY A 85 -10.91 7.09 -0.67
CA GLY A 85 -10.29 7.89 -1.72
C GLY A 85 -11.28 8.29 -2.82
N GLN A 86 -12.16 7.37 -3.24
CA GLN A 86 -13.21 7.69 -4.21
C GLN A 86 -14.24 8.69 -3.64
N MET A 87 -14.62 8.54 -2.38
CA MET A 87 -15.53 9.51 -1.72
C MET A 87 -14.90 10.89 -1.62
N LEU A 88 -13.64 10.98 -1.21
CA LEU A 88 -12.89 12.23 -1.18
C LEU A 88 -12.68 12.80 -2.57
N GLY A 89 -12.37 11.96 -3.55
CA GLY A 89 -12.26 12.33 -4.95
C GLY A 89 -13.55 12.93 -5.52
N TYR A 90 -14.69 12.36 -5.15
CA TYR A 90 -16.00 12.92 -5.49
C TYR A 90 -16.19 14.33 -4.91
N ILE A 91 -15.88 14.52 -3.60
CA ILE A 91 -15.97 15.83 -2.95
C ILE A 91 -15.04 16.85 -3.63
N CYS A 92 -13.81 16.46 -3.93
CA CYS A 92 -12.84 17.33 -4.60
C CYS A 92 -13.30 17.71 -6.02
N ALA A 93 -13.80 16.73 -6.79
CA ALA A 93 -14.26 16.97 -8.17
C ALA A 93 -15.49 17.88 -8.21
N LYS A 94 -16.51 17.62 -7.39
CA LYS A 94 -17.73 18.45 -7.30
C LYS A 94 -17.51 19.80 -6.62
N GLY A 95 -16.52 19.88 -5.73
CA GLY A 95 -16.09 21.12 -5.08
C GLY A 95 -15.06 21.92 -5.88
N ARG A 96 -14.74 21.53 -7.11
CA ARG A 96 -13.72 22.21 -7.93
C ARG A 96 -14.05 23.68 -8.13
N GLY A 97 -13.07 24.55 -7.86
CA GLY A 97 -13.26 26.01 -7.88
C GLY A 97 -13.87 26.60 -6.61
N LYS A 98 -14.43 25.81 -5.69
CA LYS A 98 -14.98 26.24 -4.42
C LYS A 98 -13.96 26.04 -3.28
N LEU A 99 -14.07 26.85 -2.22
CA LEU A 99 -13.15 26.83 -1.07
C LEU A 99 -13.11 25.46 -0.40
N HIS A 100 -14.27 24.82 -0.18
CA HIS A 100 -14.36 23.53 0.49
C HIS A 100 -13.65 22.41 -0.30
N GLY A 101 -13.76 22.39 -1.63
CA GLY A 101 -13.06 21.40 -2.47
C GLY A 101 -11.53 21.54 -2.37
N LYS A 102 -11.03 22.78 -2.41
CA LYS A 102 -9.59 23.08 -2.23
C LYS A 102 -9.09 22.68 -0.84
N LEU A 103 -9.87 23.00 0.21
CA LEU A 103 -9.50 22.64 1.59
C LEU A 103 -9.43 21.11 1.77
N VAL A 104 -10.43 20.37 1.29
CA VAL A 104 -10.40 18.89 1.36
C VAL A 104 -9.21 18.31 0.61
N GLU A 105 -8.92 18.81 -0.60
CA GLU A 105 -7.77 18.37 -1.39
C GLU A 105 -6.45 18.62 -0.65
N GLN A 106 -6.27 19.79 -0.04
CA GLN A 106 -5.07 20.11 0.73
C GLN A 106 -4.94 19.26 1.99
N LEU A 107 -6.01 19.10 2.77
CA LEU A 107 -6.02 18.30 3.99
C LEU A 107 -5.70 16.83 3.72
N VAL A 108 -6.29 16.27 2.68
CA VAL A 108 -6.00 14.87 2.25
C VAL A 108 -4.52 14.71 1.86
N PHE A 109 -3.88 15.76 1.37
CA PHE A 109 -2.50 15.69 0.90
C PHE A 109 -1.45 15.86 2.01
N ILE A 110 -1.80 16.43 3.16
CA ILE A 110 -0.88 16.67 4.29
C ILE A 110 -0.14 15.40 4.74
N PRO A 111 -0.78 14.24 4.94
CA PRO A 111 -0.08 13.02 5.37
C PRO A 111 1.06 12.60 4.44
N TYR A 112 0.91 12.86 3.14
CA TYR A 112 1.92 12.52 2.14
C TYR A 112 3.18 13.40 2.27
N LEU A 113 3.03 14.66 2.66
CA LEU A 113 4.15 15.61 2.81
C LEU A 113 5.05 15.29 3.99
N ILE A 114 4.54 14.59 5.00
CA ILE A 114 5.30 14.22 6.19
C ILE A 114 6.17 12.99 5.84
N PRO A 115 7.50 12.99 6.13
CA PRO A 115 8.33 11.80 5.93
C PRO A 115 7.75 10.57 6.63
N SER A 116 7.80 9.39 5.97
CA SER A 116 7.12 8.18 6.43
C SER A 116 7.55 7.76 7.85
N VAL A 117 8.84 7.82 8.15
CA VAL A 117 9.37 7.50 9.49
C VAL A 117 8.80 8.45 10.55
N ALA A 118 8.80 9.76 10.28
CA ALA A 118 8.26 10.75 11.22
C ALA A 118 6.74 10.55 11.42
N PHE A 119 6.01 10.24 10.34
CA PHE A 119 4.58 9.94 10.40
C PHE A 119 4.30 8.70 11.26
N GLY A 120 5.06 7.62 11.07
CA GLY A 120 5.00 6.42 11.91
C GLY A 120 5.29 6.74 13.38
N GLY A 121 6.31 7.57 13.67
CA GLY A 121 6.65 8.00 15.02
C GLY A 121 5.54 8.80 15.72
N ILE A 122 4.83 9.68 14.99
CA ILE A 122 3.67 10.41 15.53
C ILE A 122 2.59 9.43 15.98
N TYR A 123 2.23 8.49 15.12
CA TYR A 123 1.19 7.50 15.45
C TYR A 123 1.64 6.52 16.55
N LEU A 124 2.91 6.14 16.59
CA LEU A 124 3.48 5.38 17.69
C LEU A 124 3.28 6.11 19.02
N SER A 125 3.64 7.41 19.09
CA SER A 125 3.46 8.23 20.28
C SER A 125 1.99 8.34 20.69
N MET A 126 1.09 8.54 19.74
CA MET A 126 -0.36 8.68 20.01
C MET A 126 -1.00 7.39 20.53
N PHE A 127 -0.58 6.22 20.03
CA PHE A 127 -1.26 4.95 20.28
C PHE A 127 -0.44 3.96 21.10
N SER A 128 0.73 4.35 21.65
CA SER A 128 1.54 3.51 22.52
C SER A 128 0.87 3.27 23.87
N GLN A 129 0.13 4.27 24.37
CA GLN A 129 -0.61 4.21 25.63
C GLN A 129 -2.02 4.80 25.45
N PRO A 130 -3.01 4.34 26.27
CA PRO A 130 -4.34 4.92 26.19
C PRO A 130 -4.33 6.38 26.64
N GLN A 131 -4.89 7.25 25.82
CA GLN A 131 -5.05 8.67 26.17
C GLN A 131 -6.37 8.89 26.85
N GLN A 132 -6.32 9.41 28.08
CA GLN A 132 -7.51 9.68 28.90
C GLN A 132 -7.70 11.19 29.07
N ILE A 133 -8.92 11.67 28.83
CA ILE A 133 -9.34 13.03 29.12
C ILE A 133 -10.57 12.95 30.04
N PHE A 134 -10.49 13.60 31.20
CA PHE A 134 -11.53 13.57 32.23
C PHE A 134 -11.95 12.15 32.67
N GLY A 135 -10.97 11.20 32.73
CA GLY A 135 -11.23 9.82 33.13
C GLY A 135 -11.88 8.93 32.06
N VAL A 136 -12.13 9.48 30.86
CA VAL A 136 -12.65 8.71 29.72
C VAL A 136 -11.50 8.43 28.75
N THR A 137 -11.32 7.14 28.38
CA THR A 137 -10.34 6.75 27.35
C THR A 137 -10.85 7.17 25.98
N LEU A 138 -10.27 8.23 25.41
CA LEU A 138 -10.60 8.71 24.09
C LEU A 138 -9.82 7.99 22.98
N VAL A 139 -8.55 7.68 23.25
CA VAL A 139 -7.69 6.99 22.29
C VAL A 139 -7.19 5.71 22.94
N PRO A 140 -7.55 4.53 22.42
CA PRO A 140 -7.07 3.25 22.96
C PRO A 140 -5.60 3.03 22.60
N ALA A 141 -4.89 2.22 23.37
CA ALA A 141 -3.57 1.73 22.99
C ALA A 141 -3.73 0.72 21.86
N LEU A 142 -3.15 1.02 20.69
CA LEU A 142 -3.21 0.17 19.51
C LEU A 142 -1.82 -0.32 19.06
N TYR A 143 -0.75 0.07 19.76
CA TYR A 143 0.60 -0.37 19.42
C TYR A 143 0.70 -1.89 19.45
N GLY A 144 1.39 -2.46 18.47
CA GLY A 144 1.54 -3.90 18.30
C GLY A 144 0.32 -4.60 17.67
N THR A 145 -0.73 -3.86 17.32
CA THR A 145 -1.90 -4.43 16.65
C THR A 145 -1.86 -4.19 15.15
N PHE A 146 -2.47 -5.11 14.39
CA PHE A 146 -2.68 -4.95 12.96
C PHE A 146 -3.59 -3.74 12.63
N ALA A 147 -4.46 -3.37 13.56
CA ALA A 147 -5.35 -2.20 13.42
C ALA A 147 -4.56 -0.89 13.29
N LEU A 148 -3.51 -0.71 14.10
CA LEU A 148 -2.65 0.48 13.98
C LEU A 148 -1.94 0.53 12.63
N LEU A 149 -1.35 -0.59 12.18
CA LEU A 149 -0.71 -0.67 10.88
C LEU A 149 -1.68 -0.29 9.75
N THR A 150 -2.90 -0.82 9.79
CA THR A 150 -3.95 -0.52 8.82
C THR A 150 -4.32 0.96 8.86
N LEU A 151 -4.59 1.52 10.04
CA LEU A 151 -4.98 2.91 10.21
C LEU A 151 -3.92 3.87 9.62
N VAL A 152 -2.67 3.68 10.04
CA VAL A 152 -1.56 4.56 9.62
C VAL A 152 -1.31 4.44 8.11
N SER A 153 -1.35 3.21 7.58
CA SER A 153 -1.15 2.96 6.15
C SER A 153 -2.28 3.53 5.30
N VAL A 154 -3.57 3.40 5.70
CA VAL A 154 -4.70 4.02 4.99
C VAL A 154 -4.52 5.54 4.92
N VAL A 155 -4.27 6.19 6.06
CA VAL A 155 -4.16 7.65 6.11
C VAL A 155 -2.99 8.15 5.28
N LYS A 156 -1.84 7.48 5.35
CA LYS A 156 -0.63 7.86 4.59
C LYS A 156 -0.82 7.75 3.08
N HIS A 157 -1.52 6.72 2.62
CA HIS A 157 -1.68 6.43 1.18
C HIS A 157 -3.01 6.95 0.59
N LEU A 158 -3.89 7.50 1.43
CA LEU A 158 -5.17 8.07 1.01
C LEU A 158 -5.07 9.11 -0.14
N PRO A 159 -4.03 9.98 -0.19
CA PRO A 159 -3.85 10.93 -1.28
C PRO A 159 -3.80 10.29 -2.68
N PHE A 160 -3.20 9.10 -2.80
CA PHE A 160 -3.12 8.40 -4.09
C PHE A 160 -4.50 7.99 -4.61
N ALA A 161 -5.31 7.38 -3.74
CA ALA A 161 -6.67 6.98 -4.10
C ALA A 161 -7.60 8.18 -4.31
N ALA A 162 -7.46 9.24 -3.50
CA ALA A 162 -8.23 10.47 -3.66
C ALA A 162 -7.93 11.17 -5.00
N ARG A 163 -6.65 11.20 -5.44
CA ARG A 163 -6.27 11.73 -6.76
C ARG A 163 -6.81 10.87 -7.90
N ALA A 164 -6.68 9.54 -7.80
CA ALA A 164 -7.27 8.64 -8.79
C ALA A 164 -8.79 8.82 -8.85
N GLY A 165 -9.45 8.92 -7.70
CA GLY A 165 -10.88 9.21 -7.57
C GLY A 165 -11.26 10.55 -8.21
N THR A 166 -10.55 11.64 -7.89
CA THR A 166 -10.82 12.97 -8.46
C THR A 166 -10.70 12.95 -9.98
N SER A 167 -9.60 12.39 -10.51
CA SER A 167 -9.36 12.30 -11.94
C SER A 167 -10.47 11.52 -12.66
N ASN A 168 -10.92 10.44 -12.06
CA ASN A 168 -11.98 9.62 -12.61
C ASN A 168 -13.36 10.30 -12.54
N MET A 169 -13.68 10.97 -11.42
CA MET A 169 -14.94 11.70 -11.26
C MET A 169 -15.07 12.88 -12.23
N LEU A 170 -13.96 13.51 -12.61
CA LEU A 170 -13.97 14.58 -13.61
C LEU A 170 -14.32 14.10 -15.03
N GLN A 171 -14.24 12.79 -15.30
CA GLN A 171 -14.62 12.21 -16.57
C GLN A 171 -16.11 11.81 -16.64
N ILE A 172 -16.80 11.80 -15.49
CA ILE A 172 -18.22 11.47 -15.43
C ILE A 172 -19.04 12.75 -15.64
N SER A 173 -19.96 12.72 -16.64
CA SER A 173 -20.86 13.84 -16.88
C SER A 173 -21.74 14.11 -15.68
N GLY A 174 -21.85 15.39 -15.30
CA GLY A 174 -22.75 15.84 -14.23
C GLY A 174 -24.23 15.63 -14.55
N GLU A 175 -24.59 15.61 -15.82
CA GLU A 175 -25.97 15.47 -16.33
C GLU A 175 -26.67 14.19 -15.84
N LEU A 176 -25.90 13.08 -15.72
CA LEU A 176 -26.42 11.82 -15.21
C LEU A 176 -26.86 11.92 -13.73
N GLU A 177 -26.11 12.66 -12.94
CA GLU A 177 -26.45 12.88 -11.53
C GLU A 177 -27.60 13.89 -11.39
N GLU A 178 -27.66 14.90 -12.24
CA GLU A 178 -28.75 15.89 -12.28
C GLU A 178 -30.06 15.21 -12.68
N ALA A 179 -30.04 14.40 -13.72
CA ALA A 179 -31.22 13.61 -14.14
C ALA A 179 -31.74 12.72 -13.00
N ALA A 180 -30.84 12.00 -12.32
CA ALA A 180 -31.22 11.17 -11.18
C ALA A 180 -31.74 12.01 -9.98
N THR A 181 -31.27 13.24 -9.84
CA THR A 181 -31.77 14.17 -8.79
C THR A 181 -33.19 14.60 -9.10
N ILE A 182 -33.51 14.89 -10.36
CA ILE A 182 -34.85 15.23 -10.83
C ILE A 182 -35.82 14.07 -10.56
N GLU A 183 -35.36 12.81 -10.77
CA GLU A 183 -36.12 11.60 -10.44
C GLU A 183 -36.20 11.31 -8.91
N GLY A 184 -35.76 12.23 -8.04
CA GLY A 184 -35.84 12.10 -6.59
C GLY A 184 -34.82 11.15 -5.96
N ALA A 185 -33.73 10.77 -6.65
CA ALA A 185 -32.70 9.93 -6.08
C ALA A 185 -31.83 10.71 -5.08
N GLY A 186 -31.81 10.28 -3.82
CA GLY A 186 -30.92 10.83 -2.78
C GLY A 186 -29.45 10.51 -3.06
N PHE A 187 -28.53 11.18 -2.34
CA PHE A 187 -27.07 11.09 -2.53
C PHE A 187 -26.55 9.65 -2.57
N PHE A 188 -26.87 8.82 -1.59
CA PHE A 188 -26.37 7.44 -1.53
C PHE A 188 -26.86 6.60 -2.72
N LYS A 189 -28.13 6.79 -3.14
CA LYS A 189 -28.68 6.07 -4.29
C LYS A 189 -27.96 6.46 -5.58
N ARG A 190 -27.69 7.75 -5.78
CA ARG A 190 -26.92 8.24 -6.93
C ARG A 190 -25.48 7.74 -6.89
N PHE A 191 -24.80 7.86 -5.74
CA PHE A 191 -23.42 7.41 -5.60
C PHE A 191 -23.27 5.93 -5.90
N VAL A 192 -24.09 5.07 -5.28
CA VAL A 192 -23.95 3.60 -5.44
C VAL A 192 -24.43 3.10 -6.80
N LYS A 193 -25.50 3.68 -7.36
CA LYS A 193 -26.12 3.17 -8.59
C LYS A 193 -25.60 3.83 -9.87
N ILE A 194 -25.01 5.02 -9.80
CA ILE A 194 -24.58 5.77 -10.98
C ILE A 194 -23.08 6.04 -10.89
N VAL A 195 -22.63 6.80 -9.88
CA VAL A 195 -21.26 7.28 -9.79
C VAL A 195 -20.29 6.13 -9.62
N PHE A 196 -20.52 5.23 -8.66
CA PHE A 196 -19.63 4.11 -8.38
C PHE A 196 -19.48 3.14 -9.57
N PRO A 197 -20.54 2.66 -10.24
CA PRO A 197 -20.40 1.81 -11.43
C PRO A 197 -19.65 2.47 -12.58
N LEU A 198 -19.88 3.77 -12.81
CA LEU A 198 -19.18 4.53 -13.84
C LEU A 198 -17.73 4.79 -13.45
N SER A 199 -17.42 4.87 -12.16
CA SER A 199 -16.08 5.13 -11.61
C SER A 199 -15.25 3.86 -11.36
N LYS A 200 -15.73 2.67 -11.72
CA LYS A 200 -15.04 1.40 -11.44
C LYS A 200 -13.59 1.35 -11.92
N GLY A 201 -13.28 1.98 -13.08
CA GLY A 201 -11.91 2.09 -13.58
C GLY A 201 -11.00 2.85 -12.63
N GLY A 202 -11.46 3.97 -12.07
CA GLY A 202 -10.74 4.74 -11.06
C GLY A 202 -10.63 4.00 -9.72
N PHE A 203 -11.63 3.18 -9.36
CA PHE A 203 -11.55 2.30 -8.21
C PHE A 203 -10.41 1.29 -8.36
N ILE A 204 -10.34 0.58 -9.49
CA ILE A 204 -9.28 -0.39 -9.77
C ILE A 204 -7.91 0.30 -9.77
N SER A 205 -7.78 1.45 -10.44
CA SER A 205 -6.52 2.21 -10.47
C SER A 205 -6.09 2.68 -9.08
N GLY A 206 -7.03 3.20 -8.29
CA GLY A 206 -6.77 3.62 -6.90
C GLY A 206 -6.35 2.45 -6.01
N PHE A 207 -7.04 1.30 -6.15
CA PHE A 207 -6.68 0.08 -5.45
C PHE A 207 -5.26 -0.38 -5.80
N MET A 208 -4.93 -0.46 -7.09
CA MET A 208 -3.59 -0.88 -7.54
C MET A 208 -2.49 0.07 -7.05
N LEU A 209 -2.74 1.39 -7.06
CA LEU A 209 -1.78 2.37 -6.54
C LEU A 209 -1.51 2.18 -5.04
N ILE A 210 -2.56 2.00 -4.24
CA ILE A 210 -2.41 1.72 -2.80
C ILE A 210 -1.74 0.38 -2.58
N PHE A 211 -2.20 -0.68 -3.27
CA PHE A 211 -1.66 -2.02 -3.14
C PHE A 211 -0.15 -2.06 -3.36
N VAL A 212 0.31 -1.53 -4.51
CA VAL A 212 1.74 -1.49 -4.83
C VAL A 212 2.52 -0.60 -3.86
N SER A 213 1.95 0.53 -3.43
CA SER A 213 2.63 1.44 -2.51
C SER A 213 2.84 0.81 -1.14
N ILE A 214 1.84 0.12 -0.59
CA ILE A 214 1.93 -0.53 0.71
C ILE A 214 2.78 -1.81 0.65
N MET A 215 2.72 -2.55 -0.46
CA MET A 215 3.53 -3.76 -0.64
C MET A 215 5.04 -3.52 -0.53
N LYS A 216 5.51 -2.32 -0.83
CA LYS A 216 6.92 -1.91 -0.75
C LYS A 216 7.21 -0.96 0.43
N GLU A 217 6.20 -0.66 1.27
CA GLU A 217 6.37 0.30 2.36
C GLU A 217 7.16 -0.32 3.53
N LEU A 218 8.31 0.24 3.80
CA LEU A 218 9.18 -0.11 4.94
C LEU A 218 9.21 1.01 5.97
N ASP A 219 9.49 2.24 5.53
CA ASP A 219 9.81 3.38 6.38
C ASP A 219 8.70 3.73 7.37
N LEU A 220 7.45 3.62 6.95
CA LEU A 220 6.29 3.85 7.79
C LEU A 220 6.13 2.76 8.86
N ILE A 221 6.37 1.52 8.45
CA ILE A 221 6.05 0.33 9.22
C ILE A 221 7.12 0.01 10.26
N ILE A 222 8.39 0.33 9.96
CA ILE A 222 9.56 -0.07 10.76
C ILE A 222 9.47 0.32 12.25
N LEU A 223 8.82 1.44 12.57
CA LEU A 223 8.66 1.92 13.95
C LEU A 223 7.44 1.35 14.67
N ILE A 224 6.41 0.95 13.94
CA ILE A 224 5.10 0.59 14.53
C ILE A 224 4.80 -0.90 14.47
N MET A 225 5.60 -1.68 13.73
CA MET A 225 5.44 -3.12 13.65
C MET A 225 6.04 -3.83 14.88
N THR A 226 5.62 -5.07 15.05
CA THR A 226 6.15 -6.02 16.03
C THR A 226 6.47 -7.34 15.32
N PRO A 227 7.19 -8.29 15.95
CA PRO A 227 7.46 -9.59 15.32
C PRO A 227 6.22 -10.30 14.78
N LYS A 228 5.07 -10.17 15.46
CA LYS A 228 3.79 -10.76 15.03
C LYS A 228 3.16 -10.06 13.81
N THR A 229 3.49 -8.80 13.59
CA THR A 229 2.96 -8.00 12.50
C THR A 229 4.01 -7.69 11.43
N SER A 230 5.11 -8.43 11.41
CA SER A 230 6.18 -8.33 10.42
C SER A 230 5.64 -8.44 9.01
N THR A 231 6.21 -7.64 8.10
CA THR A 231 5.86 -7.59 6.67
C THR A 231 7.05 -7.98 5.80
N LEU A 232 6.80 -8.34 4.54
CA LEU A 232 7.87 -8.72 3.61
C LEU A 232 8.97 -7.65 3.44
N PRO A 233 8.66 -6.35 3.26
CA PRO A 233 9.72 -5.33 3.17
C PRO A 233 10.61 -5.27 4.40
N TYR A 234 10.03 -5.44 5.59
CA TYR A 234 10.80 -5.47 6.81
C TYR A 234 11.66 -6.73 6.94
N LEU A 235 11.11 -7.89 6.58
CA LEU A 235 11.85 -9.14 6.57
C LEU A 235 13.03 -9.08 5.58
N ALA A 236 12.81 -8.55 4.38
CA ALA A 236 13.87 -8.33 3.40
C ALA A 236 14.96 -7.39 3.94
N PHE A 237 14.58 -6.32 4.62
CA PHE A 237 15.53 -5.42 5.29
C PHE A 237 16.35 -6.13 6.38
N GLN A 238 15.74 -7.02 7.17
CA GLN A 238 16.45 -7.79 8.19
C GLN A 238 17.47 -8.77 7.60
N TYR A 239 17.17 -9.37 6.45
CA TYR A 239 18.12 -10.30 5.79
C TYR A 239 19.27 -9.60 5.05
N GLN A 240 19.19 -8.29 4.85
CA GLN A 240 20.26 -7.48 4.23
C GLN A 240 21.28 -6.94 5.24
N ASN A 241 20.94 -6.90 6.54
CA ASN A 241 21.75 -6.36 7.62
C ASN A 241 22.12 -7.44 8.63
#